data_c493e38fab68c3c5c627908f31a19b1a
#
_entry.id   c493e38fab68c3c5c627908f31a19b1a
#
_cell.length_a   1.000
_cell.length_b   1.000
_cell.length_c   1.000
_cell.angle_alpha   90.00
_cell.angle_beta   90.00
_cell.angle_gamma   90.00
#
_symmetry.space_group_name_H-M   'P 1'
#
loop_
_entity.id
_entity.type
_entity.pdbx_description
1 polymer ?
#
loop_
_entity_poly.entity_id
_entity_poly.type
_entity_poly.pdbx_seq_one_letter_code
_entity_poly.pdbx_strand_id
1 'polypeptide(L)'
;MSAPVVVEDIRPLLALLAPFLGLVGIIWAGEKRPNLRELFTFIAASVQAAVVLSLVPLILSGAIVEYHIWQIFSYVPMLLRVDGPGLLFACVASVLWIATTLYSVGYMRGLHEHAQTRFYSFFALSLSATMGVAFSANLLTIYFFYEMLSVSTFPLVTHMQDKEARTGGRTYLGYLLFTSLCLLLPALSWCYVWLDGGHLTMDFIDDVGKIGHFGETTQIILLFLFTFGFAKAGLMPAHSWLPGAMVAPTPVSALLHAVAVVKVGVFCVYRVYADVFGADVLAQMSGEEWTMVVASATILISSLVALSQDNLKRRLAFSTIGQLGYVVLGAAIATDRGQGGAVLHIAMHACGKITLFFCAGAIFVATGKKYVSELRGLGRKMPLTMGAFMIGALSVIGIPPLGGFISKWYLALGALDRDAISVVVVLLISSLLNVFYLLPVAVTAFFRNSETEKDTSIKEAPWQCVLPLVLTALGCFFLFFWSDVLLQLVGLQP
;
A
#
# COMPACT_ATOMS: atom_id res chain seq x y z
N MET A 1 -14.11 -15.20 25.20
CA MET A 1 -12.88 -14.39 25.33
C MET A 1 -13.16 -13.22 26.25
N SER A 2 -12.27 -12.88 27.18
CA SER A 2 -12.39 -11.65 27.97
C SER A 2 -12.35 -10.43 27.03
N ALA A 3 -13.14 -9.38 27.34
CA ALA A 3 -13.08 -8.15 26.57
C ALA A 3 -11.64 -7.62 26.50
N PRO A 4 -11.19 -7.12 25.35
CA PRO A 4 -9.82 -6.60 25.21
C PRO A 4 -9.60 -5.42 26.19
N VAL A 5 -8.41 -5.34 26.76
CA VAL A 5 -8.05 -4.24 27.66
C VAL A 5 -7.74 -3.01 26.79
N VAL A 6 -8.55 -1.97 26.93
CA VAL A 6 -8.34 -0.69 26.25
C VAL A 6 -7.38 0.15 27.10
N VAL A 7 -6.28 0.62 26.49
CA VAL A 7 -5.24 1.46 27.11
C VAL A 7 -5.23 2.82 26.41
N GLU A 8 -5.47 3.89 27.18
CA GLU A 8 -5.31 5.25 26.65
C GLU A 8 -3.81 5.61 26.60
N ASP A 9 -3.32 5.96 25.42
CA ASP A 9 -1.89 6.25 25.18
C ASP A 9 -1.73 7.29 24.07
N ILE A 10 -0.75 8.17 24.23
CA ILE A 10 -0.47 9.25 23.28
C ILE A 10 0.32 8.79 22.04
N ARG A 11 0.92 7.59 22.05
CA ARG A 11 1.78 7.11 20.97
C ARG A 11 1.13 7.07 19.58
N PRO A 12 -0.16 6.74 19.41
CA PRO A 12 -0.83 6.86 18.10
C PRO A 12 -0.78 8.28 17.53
N LEU A 13 -0.99 9.30 18.38
CA LEU A 13 -0.85 10.69 17.99
C LEU A 13 0.60 11.06 17.68
N LEU A 14 1.57 10.61 18.48
CA LEU A 14 3.00 10.86 18.21
C LEU A 14 3.47 10.26 16.88
N ALA A 15 3.00 9.08 16.52
CA ALA A 15 3.30 8.47 15.23
C ALA A 15 2.79 9.31 14.04
N LEU A 16 1.64 9.96 14.20
CA LEU A 16 1.07 10.88 13.22
C LEU A 16 1.80 12.22 13.19
N LEU A 17 2.17 12.76 14.36
CA LEU A 17 2.80 14.07 14.47
C LEU A 17 4.28 14.06 14.09
N ALA A 18 5.02 12.95 14.23
CA ALA A 18 6.45 12.89 13.95
C ALA A 18 6.79 13.32 12.50
N PRO A 19 6.11 12.84 11.43
CA PRO A 19 6.33 13.35 10.07
C PRO A 19 5.90 14.81 9.91
N PHE A 20 4.82 15.23 10.57
CA PHE A 20 4.32 16.60 10.52
C PHE A 20 5.31 17.59 11.16
N LEU A 21 5.91 17.25 12.27
CA LEU A 21 6.98 18.05 12.89
C LEU A 21 8.24 18.05 12.03
N GLY A 22 8.58 16.90 11.44
CA GLY A 22 9.66 16.81 10.45
C GLY A 22 9.48 17.74 9.26
N LEU A 23 8.25 17.91 8.78
CA LEU A 23 7.89 18.86 7.72
C LEU A 23 8.35 20.29 8.06
N VAL A 24 8.18 20.75 9.31
CA VAL A 24 8.61 22.08 9.74
C VAL A 24 10.13 22.23 9.60
N GLY A 25 10.90 21.23 10.05
CA GLY A 25 12.36 21.20 9.90
C GLY A 25 12.81 21.16 8.43
N ILE A 26 12.13 20.39 7.57
CA ILE A 26 12.37 20.30 6.14
C ILE A 26 12.18 21.67 5.46
N ILE A 27 11.09 22.36 5.75
CA ILE A 27 10.80 23.70 5.20
C ILE A 27 11.83 24.73 5.70
N TRP A 28 12.18 24.68 6.97
CA TRP A 28 13.17 25.57 7.56
C TRP A 28 14.56 25.39 6.93
N ALA A 29 14.98 24.14 6.67
CA ALA A 29 16.25 23.87 5.99
C ALA A 29 16.25 24.37 4.53
N GLY A 30 15.13 24.20 3.83
CA GLY A 30 14.89 24.68 2.46
C GLY A 30 15.84 24.05 1.43
N GLU A 31 15.95 24.69 0.26
CA GLU A 31 16.84 24.23 -0.83
C GLU A 31 18.33 24.54 -0.54
N LYS A 32 18.61 25.54 0.31
CA LYS A 32 19.98 25.98 0.60
C LYS A 32 20.77 25.04 1.50
N ARG A 33 20.08 24.17 2.29
CA ARG A 33 20.73 23.27 3.26
C ARG A 33 20.27 21.82 3.03
N PRO A 34 20.65 21.19 1.90
CA PRO A 34 20.14 19.87 1.52
C PRO A 34 20.40 18.78 2.57
N ASN A 35 21.61 18.78 3.18
CA ASN A 35 21.95 17.79 4.21
C ASN A 35 21.08 17.91 5.46
N LEU A 36 20.74 19.13 5.91
CA LEU A 36 19.85 19.34 7.05
C LEU A 36 18.40 18.93 6.72
N ARG A 37 17.92 19.25 5.52
CA ARG A 37 16.60 18.84 5.04
C ARG A 37 16.44 17.34 5.08
N GLU A 38 17.39 16.61 4.54
CA GLU A 38 17.40 15.15 4.53
C GLU A 38 17.56 14.57 5.95
N LEU A 39 18.39 15.19 6.81
CA LEU A 39 18.53 14.81 8.21
C LEU A 39 17.20 14.92 8.97
N PHE A 40 16.45 16.02 8.81
CA PHE A 40 15.13 16.16 9.43
C PHE A 40 14.16 15.10 8.92
N THR A 41 14.23 14.72 7.64
CA THR A 41 13.41 13.63 7.08
C THR A 41 13.78 12.30 7.73
N PHE A 42 15.08 11.99 7.89
CA PHE A 42 15.54 10.78 8.57
C PHE A 42 15.14 10.72 10.04
N ILE A 43 15.28 11.83 10.76
CA ILE A 43 14.88 11.92 12.16
C ILE A 43 13.38 11.64 12.29
N ALA A 44 12.55 12.31 11.46
CA ALA A 44 11.11 12.11 11.47
C ALA A 44 10.71 10.66 11.17
N ALA A 45 11.33 10.03 10.16
CA ALA A 45 11.09 8.65 9.80
C ALA A 45 11.51 7.69 10.91
N SER A 46 12.67 7.92 11.53
CA SER A 46 13.18 7.09 12.61
C SER A 46 12.34 7.20 13.89
N VAL A 47 11.92 8.42 14.24
CA VAL A 47 11.03 8.65 15.39
C VAL A 47 9.68 7.99 15.15
N GLN A 48 9.09 8.16 13.96
CA GLN A 48 7.83 7.50 13.63
C GLN A 48 7.94 5.98 13.76
N ALA A 49 8.97 5.38 13.14
CA ALA A 49 9.19 3.93 13.21
C ALA A 49 9.41 3.45 14.66
N ALA A 50 10.19 4.17 15.46
CA ALA A 50 10.42 3.83 16.86
C ALA A 50 9.12 3.86 17.70
N VAL A 51 8.29 4.89 17.50
CA VAL A 51 6.99 5.02 18.17
C VAL A 51 6.06 3.88 17.76
N VAL A 52 5.92 3.61 16.46
CA VAL A 52 5.06 2.54 15.94
C VAL A 52 5.52 1.16 16.44
N LEU A 53 6.81 0.86 16.37
CA LEU A 53 7.36 -0.42 16.83
C LEU A 53 7.21 -0.61 18.34
N SER A 54 7.22 0.47 19.14
CA SER A 54 6.99 0.41 20.58
C SER A 54 5.58 -0.04 20.97
N LEU A 55 4.61 0.00 20.03
CA LEU A 55 3.24 -0.47 20.25
C LEU A 55 3.09 -1.99 20.04
N VAL A 56 4.03 -2.63 19.32
CA VAL A 56 3.95 -4.07 18.98
C VAL A 56 3.78 -4.96 20.21
N PRO A 57 4.57 -4.83 21.29
CA PRO A 57 4.39 -5.70 22.47
C PRO A 57 3.02 -5.57 23.15
N LEU A 58 2.41 -4.36 23.14
CA LEU A 58 1.10 -4.14 23.72
C LEU A 58 0.00 -4.84 22.92
N ILE A 59 0.02 -4.69 21.60
CA ILE A 59 -0.99 -5.32 20.75
C ILE A 59 -0.84 -6.84 20.76
N LEU A 60 0.39 -7.37 20.77
CA LEU A 60 0.64 -8.82 20.92
C LEU A 60 0.17 -9.37 22.29
N SER A 61 0.09 -8.54 23.34
CA SER A 61 -0.49 -8.94 24.62
C SER A 61 -2.03 -8.94 24.63
N GLY A 62 -2.68 -8.59 23.51
CA GLY A 62 -4.14 -8.52 23.39
C GLY A 62 -4.74 -7.18 23.85
N ALA A 63 -3.93 -6.16 24.13
CA ALA A 63 -4.42 -4.82 24.44
C ALA A 63 -4.81 -4.08 23.15
N ILE A 64 -5.75 -3.14 23.28
CA ILE A 64 -6.10 -2.14 22.28
C ILE A 64 -5.62 -0.79 22.80
N VAL A 65 -4.97 0.00 21.96
CA VAL A 65 -4.47 1.32 22.34
C VAL A 65 -5.30 2.39 21.66
N GLU A 66 -5.80 3.35 22.46
CA GLU A 66 -6.63 4.44 21.95
C GLU A 66 -6.09 5.81 22.32
N TYR A 67 -6.40 6.79 21.47
CA TYR A 67 -6.17 8.20 21.74
C TYR A 67 -7.28 9.05 21.13
N HIS A 68 -8.01 9.78 21.97
CA HIS A 68 -9.06 10.69 21.55
C HIS A 68 -8.46 12.04 21.14
N ILE A 69 -8.58 12.43 19.85
CA ILE A 69 -8.04 13.71 19.37
C ILE A 69 -9.03 14.84 19.65
N TRP A 70 -10.28 14.71 19.17
CA TRP A 70 -11.30 15.73 19.26
C TRP A 70 -12.68 15.16 18.97
N GLN A 71 -13.73 15.83 19.47
CA GLN A 71 -15.12 15.51 19.17
C GLN A 71 -15.56 16.30 17.94
N ILE A 72 -15.80 15.62 16.80
CA ILE A 72 -16.20 16.29 15.55
C ILE A 72 -17.70 16.62 15.59
N PHE A 73 -18.53 15.62 15.89
CA PHE A 73 -19.97 15.75 16.12
C PHE A 73 -20.32 15.17 17.48
N SER A 74 -21.53 15.47 17.97
CA SER A 74 -21.97 15.07 19.33
C SER A 74 -21.77 13.57 19.63
N TYR A 75 -21.80 12.73 18.60
CA TYR A 75 -21.66 11.27 18.75
C TYR A 75 -20.45 10.67 18.01
N VAL A 76 -19.71 11.46 17.22
CA VAL A 76 -18.62 10.97 16.38
C VAL A 76 -17.31 11.61 16.79
N PRO A 77 -16.45 10.87 17.53
CA PRO A 77 -15.13 11.34 17.90
C PRO A 77 -14.14 11.18 16.74
N MET A 78 -13.16 12.05 16.66
CA MET A 78 -11.93 11.81 15.93
C MET A 78 -11.01 10.97 16.84
N LEU A 79 -11.08 9.66 16.65
CA LEU A 79 -10.44 8.68 17.53
C LEU A 79 -9.37 7.90 16.76
N LEU A 80 -8.19 7.82 17.35
CA LEU A 80 -7.13 6.92 16.89
C LEU A 80 -7.16 5.66 17.75
N ARG A 81 -7.18 4.50 17.07
CA ARG A 81 -7.12 3.19 17.70
C ARG A 81 -6.09 2.34 17.00
N VAL A 82 -5.25 1.70 17.77
CA VAL A 82 -4.25 0.75 17.25
C VAL A 82 -4.74 -0.66 17.56
N ASP A 83 -4.98 -1.39 16.53
CA ASP A 83 -5.29 -2.81 16.53
C ASP A 83 -4.25 -3.59 15.70
N GLY A 84 -4.37 -4.90 15.61
CA GLY A 84 -3.41 -5.72 14.88
C GLY A 84 -3.24 -5.36 13.41
N PRO A 85 -4.33 -5.30 12.60
CA PRO A 85 -4.25 -4.91 11.19
C PRO A 85 -3.70 -3.50 10.96
N GLY A 86 -4.14 -2.51 11.75
CA GLY A 86 -3.66 -1.13 11.69
C GLY A 86 -2.18 -1.03 12.04
N LEU A 87 -1.76 -1.72 13.10
CA LEU A 87 -0.36 -1.76 13.52
C LEU A 87 0.54 -2.41 12.47
N LEU A 88 0.12 -3.54 11.89
CA LEU A 88 0.89 -4.20 10.82
C LEU A 88 1.11 -3.25 9.64
N PHE A 89 0.06 -2.55 9.21
CA PHE A 89 0.16 -1.57 8.14
C PHE A 89 1.08 -0.40 8.51
N ALA A 90 0.95 0.14 9.72
CA ALA A 90 1.79 1.23 10.23
C ALA A 90 3.27 0.83 10.35
N CYS A 91 3.58 -0.38 10.83
CA CYS A 91 4.94 -0.92 10.90
C CYS A 91 5.59 -0.95 9.51
N VAL A 92 4.89 -1.48 8.51
CA VAL A 92 5.39 -1.54 7.13
C VAL A 92 5.63 -0.14 6.58
N ALA A 93 4.67 0.77 6.75
CA ALA A 93 4.78 2.13 6.22
C ALA A 93 5.93 2.92 6.86
N SER A 94 6.08 2.85 8.18
CA SER A 94 7.12 3.59 8.91
C SER A 94 8.53 3.05 8.64
N VAL A 95 8.73 1.74 8.63
CA VAL A 95 10.04 1.13 8.35
C VAL A 95 10.46 1.37 6.89
N LEU A 96 9.57 1.17 5.95
CA LEU A 96 9.86 1.40 4.53
C LEU A 96 10.08 2.88 4.20
N TRP A 97 9.56 3.80 5.02
CA TRP A 97 9.87 5.23 4.85
C TRP A 97 11.34 5.54 5.08
N ILE A 98 11.99 4.93 6.07
CA ILE A 98 13.42 5.09 6.32
C ILE A 98 14.23 4.67 5.08
N ALA A 99 13.93 3.47 4.55
CA ALA A 99 14.59 2.97 3.34
C ALA A 99 14.33 3.88 2.12
N THR A 100 13.07 4.36 1.97
CA THR A 100 12.70 5.26 0.86
C THR A 100 13.36 6.62 0.99
N THR A 101 13.57 7.13 2.21
CA THR A 101 14.29 8.40 2.42
C THR A 101 15.74 8.29 1.94
N LEU A 102 16.46 7.22 2.33
CA LEU A 102 17.82 7.00 1.84
C LEU A 102 17.88 6.85 0.32
N TYR A 103 16.96 6.06 -0.24
CA TYR A 103 16.83 5.90 -1.68
C TYR A 103 16.56 7.22 -2.40
N SER A 104 15.69 8.06 -1.83
CA SER A 104 15.35 9.38 -2.40
C SER A 104 16.54 10.31 -2.46
N VAL A 105 17.42 10.28 -1.43
CA VAL A 105 18.67 11.07 -1.44
C VAL A 105 19.53 10.70 -2.66
N GLY A 106 19.76 9.39 -2.88
CA GLY A 106 20.54 8.91 -4.02
C GLY A 106 19.92 9.25 -5.36
N TYR A 107 18.61 9.06 -5.49
CA TYR A 107 17.86 9.31 -6.72
C TYR A 107 17.79 10.80 -7.07
N MET A 108 17.35 11.65 -6.14
CA MET A 108 17.11 13.07 -6.38
C MET A 108 18.43 13.84 -6.62
N ARG A 109 19.49 13.48 -5.88
CA ARG A 109 20.82 14.05 -6.09
C ARG A 109 21.49 13.50 -7.36
N GLY A 110 21.35 12.21 -7.64
CA GLY A 110 21.94 11.56 -8.83
C GLY A 110 21.38 12.09 -10.15
N LEU A 111 20.12 12.53 -10.17
CA LEU A 111 19.46 13.13 -11.34
C LEU A 111 19.40 14.66 -11.29
N HIS A 112 19.97 15.30 -10.26
CA HIS A 112 19.91 16.76 -10.06
C HIS A 112 18.47 17.30 -10.12
N GLU A 113 17.53 16.58 -9.49
CA GLU A 113 16.12 16.95 -9.51
C GLU A 113 15.85 18.28 -8.79
N HIS A 114 14.92 19.05 -9.34
CA HIS A 114 14.53 20.36 -8.81
C HIS A 114 13.54 20.24 -7.64
N ALA A 115 13.29 21.37 -6.93
CA ALA A 115 12.25 21.50 -5.90
C ALA A 115 12.22 20.36 -4.86
N GLN A 116 13.40 19.94 -4.40
CA GLN A 116 13.55 18.82 -3.49
C GLN A 116 12.91 19.10 -2.12
N THR A 117 12.89 20.35 -1.63
CA THR A 117 12.20 20.71 -0.39
C THR A 117 10.70 20.42 -0.48
N ARG A 118 10.06 20.81 -1.58
CA ARG A 118 8.66 20.47 -1.85
C ARG A 118 8.44 18.96 -1.84
N PHE A 119 9.34 18.20 -2.50
CA PHE A 119 9.29 16.74 -2.53
C PHE A 119 9.29 16.14 -1.12
N TYR A 120 10.29 16.42 -0.29
CA TYR A 120 10.41 15.86 1.05
C TYR A 120 9.27 16.33 1.98
N SER A 121 8.81 17.58 1.82
CA SER A 121 7.70 18.13 2.60
C SER A 121 6.39 17.37 2.37
N PHE A 122 5.99 17.21 1.12
CA PHE A 122 4.76 16.48 0.81
C PHE A 122 4.89 14.97 1.03
N PHE A 123 6.11 14.45 0.95
CA PHE A 123 6.40 13.07 1.31
C PHE A 123 6.12 12.82 2.81
N ALA A 124 6.65 13.67 3.69
CA ALA A 124 6.41 13.60 5.13
C ALA A 124 4.92 13.76 5.47
N LEU A 125 4.23 14.73 4.85
CA LEU A 125 2.80 14.95 5.04
C LEU A 125 1.96 13.73 4.62
N SER A 126 2.35 13.06 3.54
CA SER A 126 1.68 11.83 3.07
C SER A 126 1.83 10.68 4.06
N LEU A 127 2.97 10.54 4.72
CA LEU A 127 3.18 9.53 5.76
C LEU A 127 2.39 9.84 7.04
N SER A 128 2.27 11.12 7.42
CA SER A 128 1.39 11.53 8.51
C SER A 128 -0.06 11.12 8.24
N ALA A 129 -0.58 11.42 7.04
CA ALA A 129 -1.92 11.02 6.63
C ALA A 129 -2.09 9.48 6.59
N THR A 130 -1.06 8.75 6.15
CA THR A 130 -1.07 7.28 6.12
C THR A 130 -1.18 6.69 7.53
N MET A 131 -0.46 7.24 8.51
CA MET A 131 -0.60 6.82 9.93
C MET A 131 -2.01 7.13 10.46
N GLY A 132 -2.56 8.30 10.10
CA GLY A 132 -3.92 8.66 10.46
C GLY A 132 -4.95 7.64 9.96
N VAL A 133 -4.83 7.15 8.71
CA VAL A 133 -5.70 6.08 8.21
C VAL A 133 -5.44 4.76 8.93
N ALA A 134 -4.17 4.38 9.14
CA ALA A 134 -3.82 3.12 9.77
C ALA A 134 -4.40 2.97 11.18
N PHE A 135 -4.50 4.09 11.91
CA PHE A 135 -4.98 4.15 13.29
C PHE A 135 -6.39 4.73 13.44
N SER A 136 -7.13 4.92 12.37
CA SER A 136 -8.52 5.39 12.47
C SER A 136 -9.42 4.35 13.11
N ALA A 137 -10.22 4.77 14.11
CA ALA A 137 -11.17 3.92 14.82
C ALA A 137 -12.56 3.86 14.17
N ASN A 138 -12.89 4.79 13.28
CA ASN A 138 -14.19 4.88 12.62
C ASN A 138 -14.08 5.42 11.19
N LEU A 139 -15.18 5.30 10.44
CA LEU A 139 -15.23 5.70 9.02
C LEU A 139 -14.97 7.19 8.79
N LEU A 140 -15.42 8.08 9.69
CA LEU A 140 -15.22 9.52 9.52
C LEU A 140 -13.76 9.92 9.70
N THR A 141 -13.09 9.31 10.68
CA THR A 141 -11.66 9.52 10.90
C THR A 141 -10.84 9.00 9.71
N ILE A 142 -11.20 7.81 9.16
CA ILE A 142 -10.60 7.32 7.90
C ILE A 142 -10.78 8.34 6.78
N TYR A 143 -12.01 8.84 6.56
CA TYR A 143 -12.32 9.76 5.47
C TYR A 143 -11.47 11.03 5.54
N PHE A 144 -11.31 11.60 6.71
CA PHE A 144 -10.48 12.79 6.92
C PHE A 144 -9.03 12.57 6.47
N PHE A 145 -8.37 11.51 6.97
CA PHE A 145 -6.99 11.22 6.61
C PHE A 145 -6.83 10.69 5.19
N TYR A 146 -7.85 10.01 4.66
CA TYR A 146 -7.91 9.58 3.27
C TYR A 146 -7.87 10.78 2.31
N GLU A 147 -8.64 11.84 2.57
CA GLU A 147 -8.60 13.05 1.76
C GLU A 147 -7.33 13.86 1.96
N MET A 148 -6.83 13.96 3.19
CA MET A 148 -5.52 14.56 3.47
C MET A 148 -4.42 13.90 2.64
N LEU A 149 -4.45 12.56 2.49
CA LEU A 149 -3.52 11.82 1.65
C LEU A 149 -3.71 12.14 0.16
N SER A 150 -4.95 12.29 -0.35
CA SER A 150 -5.23 12.67 -1.75
C SER A 150 -4.57 14.00 -2.11
N VAL A 151 -4.76 14.99 -1.24
CA VAL A 151 -4.22 16.34 -1.45
C VAL A 151 -2.70 16.38 -1.29
N SER A 152 -2.14 15.71 -0.27
CA SER A 152 -0.70 15.72 -0.01
C SER A 152 0.13 15.03 -1.09
N THR A 153 -0.42 14.04 -1.77
CA THR A 153 0.29 13.29 -2.81
C THR A 153 0.19 13.94 -4.21
N PHE A 154 -0.77 14.82 -4.45
CA PHE A 154 -0.91 15.49 -5.73
C PHE A 154 0.35 16.27 -6.17
N PRO A 155 1.02 17.10 -5.32
CA PRO A 155 2.27 17.77 -5.68
C PRO A 155 3.44 16.82 -5.94
N LEU A 156 3.39 15.59 -5.41
CA LEU A 156 4.38 14.54 -5.68
C LEU A 156 4.18 13.94 -7.07
N VAL A 157 2.94 13.66 -7.47
CA VAL A 157 2.61 13.14 -8.80
C VAL A 157 2.95 14.18 -9.88
N THR A 158 2.69 15.45 -9.61
CA THR A 158 2.96 16.56 -10.55
C THR A 158 4.36 17.16 -10.40
N HIS A 159 5.30 16.48 -9.74
CA HIS A 159 6.62 17.01 -9.38
C HIS A 159 7.38 17.61 -10.56
N MET A 160 7.41 16.92 -11.71
CA MET A 160 8.14 17.34 -12.92
C MET A 160 7.56 18.59 -13.59
N GLN A 161 6.29 18.94 -13.31
CA GLN A 161 5.59 20.14 -13.84
C GLN A 161 5.51 20.24 -15.39
N ASP A 162 5.91 19.20 -16.11
CA ASP A 162 5.74 19.10 -17.55
C ASP A 162 4.28 18.76 -17.96
N LYS A 163 4.01 18.69 -19.26
CA LYS A 163 2.66 18.40 -19.78
C LYS A 163 2.17 17.01 -19.36
N GLU A 164 3.05 16.02 -19.33
CA GLU A 164 2.70 14.65 -18.94
C GLU A 164 2.36 14.58 -17.45
N ALA A 165 3.19 15.19 -16.58
CA ALA A 165 2.96 15.25 -15.15
C ALA A 165 1.66 16.00 -14.80
N ARG A 166 1.34 17.10 -15.48
CA ARG A 166 0.08 17.83 -15.30
C ARG A 166 -1.12 17.02 -15.73
N THR A 167 -1.03 16.28 -16.83
CA THR A 167 -2.12 15.41 -17.32
C THR A 167 -2.31 14.23 -16.37
N GLY A 168 -1.22 13.55 -15.98
CA GLY A 168 -1.25 12.46 -15.01
C GLY A 168 -1.82 12.90 -13.66
N GLY A 169 -1.41 14.09 -13.17
CA GLY A 169 -1.92 14.65 -11.92
C GLY A 169 -3.40 15.01 -11.97
N ARG A 170 -3.90 15.58 -13.09
CA ARG A 170 -5.34 15.85 -13.27
C ARG A 170 -6.16 14.56 -13.28
N THR A 171 -5.69 13.53 -13.98
CA THR A 171 -6.32 12.21 -13.98
C THR A 171 -6.32 11.62 -12.57
N TYR A 172 -5.18 11.67 -11.88
CA TYR A 172 -5.02 11.21 -10.51
C TYR A 172 -6.04 11.88 -9.56
N LEU A 173 -6.00 13.20 -9.48
CA LEU A 173 -6.86 13.95 -8.54
C LEU A 173 -8.34 13.86 -8.94
N GLY A 174 -8.64 13.89 -10.25
CA GLY A 174 -10.00 13.79 -10.76
C GLY A 174 -10.65 12.45 -10.37
N TYR A 175 -9.97 11.32 -10.56
CA TYR A 175 -10.49 10.03 -10.12
C TYR A 175 -10.71 9.98 -8.60
N LEU A 176 -9.69 10.37 -7.82
CA LEU A 176 -9.75 10.23 -6.37
C LEU A 176 -10.80 11.14 -5.73
N LEU A 177 -10.88 12.41 -6.15
CA LEU A 177 -11.88 13.33 -5.61
C LEU A 177 -13.29 13.00 -6.11
N PHE A 178 -13.44 12.62 -7.39
CA PHE A 178 -14.77 12.24 -7.90
C PHE A 178 -15.34 11.06 -7.13
N THR A 179 -14.57 10.00 -6.95
CA THR A 179 -15.06 8.79 -6.26
C THR A 179 -15.29 9.04 -4.77
N SER A 180 -14.44 9.84 -4.11
CA SER A 180 -14.63 10.13 -2.70
C SER A 180 -15.81 11.05 -2.44
N LEU A 181 -16.03 12.06 -3.28
CA LEU A 181 -17.15 12.99 -3.12
C LEU A 181 -18.49 12.42 -3.61
N CYS A 182 -18.48 11.67 -4.71
CA CYS A 182 -19.71 11.16 -5.34
C CYS A 182 -20.13 9.77 -4.88
N LEU A 183 -19.22 8.98 -4.31
CA LEU A 183 -19.52 7.61 -3.86
C LEU A 183 -19.28 7.46 -2.35
N LEU A 184 -18.06 7.77 -1.86
CA LEU A 184 -17.70 7.55 -0.48
C LEU A 184 -18.46 8.47 0.49
N LEU A 185 -18.49 9.78 0.21
CA LEU A 185 -19.18 10.74 1.08
C LEU A 185 -20.71 10.48 1.19
N PRO A 186 -21.44 10.16 0.09
CA PRO A 186 -22.83 9.72 0.20
C PRO A 186 -23.00 8.44 1.02
N ALA A 187 -22.11 7.44 0.87
CA ALA A 187 -22.17 6.24 1.68
C ALA A 187 -22.00 6.53 3.17
N LEU A 188 -21.01 7.35 3.53
CA LEU A 188 -20.79 7.82 4.90
C LEU A 188 -22.02 8.57 5.43
N SER A 189 -22.53 9.55 4.65
CA SER A 189 -23.70 10.33 5.04
C SER A 189 -24.90 9.43 5.29
N TRP A 190 -25.09 8.42 4.46
CA TRP A 190 -26.18 7.44 4.64
C TRP A 190 -26.03 6.68 5.95
N CYS A 191 -24.84 6.16 6.22
CA CYS A 191 -24.58 5.42 7.47
C CYS A 191 -24.80 6.30 8.72
N TYR A 192 -24.26 7.52 8.75
CA TYR A 192 -24.35 8.41 9.92
C TYR A 192 -25.73 9.04 10.13
N VAL A 193 -26.53 9.22 9.09
CA VAL A 193 -27.83 9.94 9.18
C VAL A 193 -28.98 8.96 9.36
N TRP A 194 -28.95 7.80 8.71
CA TRP A 194 -30.11 6.91 8.62
C TRP A 194 -30.04 5.70 9.53
N LEU A 195 -28.85 5.28 9.95
CA LEU A 195 -28.71 4.19 10.91
C LEU A 195 -29.04 4.65 12.33
N ASP A 196 -29.88 3.89 13.00
CA ASP A 196 -30.23 4.05 14.42
C ASP A 196 -30.63 5.49 14.84
N GLY A 197 -31.33 6.20 13.95
CA GLY A 197 -31.74 7.59 14.19
C GLY A 197 -30.59 8.61 14.24
N GLY A 198 -29.43 8.27 13.68
CA GLY A 198 -28.26 9.14 13.64
C GLY A 198 -27.34 9.05 14.85
N HIS A 199 -27.43 7.98 15.65
CA HIS A 199 -26.63 7.80 16.86
C HIS A 199 -25.43 6.87 16.71
N LEU A 200 -25.23 6.24 15.53
CA LEU A 200 -24.10 5.35 15.29
C LEU A 200 -22.79 6.11 15.09
N THR A 201 -21.75 5.65 15.73
CA THR A 201 -20.39 6.18 15.59
C THR A 201 -19.63 5.58 14.40
N MET A 202 -20.15 4.47 13.82
CA MET A 202 -19.48 3.64 12.83
C MET A 202 -18.08 3.22 13.30
N ASP A 203 -18.00 2.91 14.60
CA ASP A 203 -16.83 2.39 15.26
C ASP A 203 -16.51 0.97 14.79
N PHE A 204 -15.25 0.67 14.56
CA PHE A 204 -14.80 -0.60 14.00
C PHE A 204 -14.80 -1.77 15.01
N ILE A 205 -15.22 -1.55 16.23
CA ILE A 205 -15.41 -2.59 17.24
C ILE A 205 -16.88 -2.64 17.69
N ASP A 206 -17.42 -1.48 18.09
CA ASP A 206 -18.72 -1.40 18.72
C ASP A 206 -19.88 -1.48 17.73
N ASP A 207 -19.64 -1.12 16.46
CA ASP A 207 -20.67 -1.01 15.42
C ASP A 207 -20.53 -2.05 14.29
N VAL A 208 -19.67 -3.07 14.45
CA VAL A 208 -19.48 -4.13 13.45
C VAL A 208 -20.80 -4.84 13.15
N GLY A 209 -21.12 -4.96 11.87
CA GLY A 209 -22.31 -5.67 11.39
C GLY A 209 -23.63 -4.92 11.56
N LYS A 210 -23.64 -3.73 12.18
CA LYS A 210 -24.89 -2.94 12.33
C LYS A 210 -25.51 -2.51 11.00
N ILE A 211 -24.73 -2.49 9.92
CA ILE A 211 -25.24 -2.30 8.53
C ILE A 211 -26.26 -3.40 8.17
N GLY A 212 -26.20 -4.58 8.79
CA GLY A 212 -27.17 -5.65 8.62
C GLY A 212 -28.61 -5.27 9.00
N HIS A 213 -28.82 -4.20 9.77
CA HIS A 213 -30.16 -3.67 10.06
C HIS A 213 -30.83 -2.98 8.85
N PHE A 214 -30.05 -2.60 7.82
CA PHE A 214 -30.63 -2.12 6.56
C PHE A 214 -31.23 -3.27 5.73
N GLY A 215 -32.21 -2.94 4.90
CA GLY A 215 -32.70 -3.88 3.89
C GLY A 215 -31.57 -4.27 2.91
N GLU A 216 -31.63 -5.48 2.39
CA GLU A 216 -30.59 -6.08 1.53
C GLU A 216 -30.16 -5.21 0.34
N THR A 217 -31.12 -4.57 -0.34
CA THR A 217 -30.83 -3.63 -1.44
C THR A 217 -29.93 -2.48 -0.98
N THR A 218 -30.17 -1.93 0.20
CA THR A 218 -29.34 -0.84 0.76
C THR A 218 -27.96 -1.33 1.10
N GLN A 219 -27.83 -2.52 1.66
CA GLN A 219 -26.53 -3.14 1.95
C GLN A 219 -25.69 -3.30 0.66
N ILE A 220 -26.30 -3.80 -0.43
CA ILE A 220 -25.64 -3.96 -1.73
C ILE A 220 -25.19 -2.60 -2.29
N ILE A 221 -26.06 -1.58 -2.21
CA ILE A 221 -25.71 -0.22 -2.66
C ILE A 221 -24.55 0.35 -1.83
N LEU A 222 -24.59 0.23 -0.51
CA LEU A 222 -23.51 0.70 0.37
C LEU A 222 -22.20 -0.04 0.10
N LEU A 223 -22.25 -1.36 -0.10
CA LEU A 223 -21.06 -2.15 -0.46
C LEU A 223 -20.46 -1.67 -1.78
N PHE A 224 -21.29 -1.38 -2.79
CA PHE A 224 -20.83 -0.80 -4.06
C PHE A 224 -20.21 0.59 -3.86
N LEU A 225 -20.88 1.48 -3.14
CA LEU A 225 -20.41 2.85 -2.91
C LEU A 225 -19.08 2.87 -2.15
N PHE A 226 -18.90 2.04 -1.13
CA PHE A 226 -17.64 1.92 -0.40
C PHE A 226 -16.54 1.29 -1.25
N THR A 227 -16.82 0.20 -1.96
CA THR A 227 -15.83 -0.52 -2.77
C THR A 227 -15.22 0.38 -3.85
N PHE A 228 -16.03 1.15 -4.57
CA PHE A 228 -15.56 2.06 -5.63
C PHE A 228 -15.29 3.47 -5.11
N GLY A 229 -15.84 3.87 -3.97
CA GLY A 229 -15.54 5.13 -3.30
C GLY A 229 -14.09 5.20 -2.84
N PHE A 230 -13.53 4.09 -2.37
CA PHE A 230 -12.10 3.96 -2.06
C PHE A 230 -11.27 3.66 -3.31
N ALA A 231 -11.35 4.50 -4.35
CA ALA A 231 -10.67 4.31 -5.64
C ALA A 231 -9.14 4.17 -5.54
N LYS A 232 -8.51 4.59 -4.41
CA LYS A 232 -7.09 4.30 -4.16
C LYS A 232 -6.80 2.80 -4.14
N ALA A 233 -7.79 1.94 -3.92
CA ALA A 233 -7.67 0.49 -4.04
C ALA A 233 -7.33 0.02 -5.47
N GLY A 234 -7.55 0.86 -6.49
CA GLY A 234 -7.16 0.57 -7.86
C GLY A 234 -7.94 -0.56 -8.53
N LEU A 235 -9.17 -0.85 -8.06
CA LEU A 235 -10.06 -1.83 -8.68
C LEU A 235 -10.54 -1.36 -10.06
N MET A 236 -10.66 -2.28 -10.99
CA MET A 236 -11.26 -1.99 -12.29
C MET A 236 -12.78 -1.80 -12.14
N PRO A 237 -13.35 -0.77 -12.81
CA PRO A 237 -12.77 0.12 -13.82
C PRO A 237 -12.03 1.36 -13.29
N ALA A 238 -12.07 1.66 -11.99
CA ALA A 238 -11.52 2.88 -11.39
C ALA A 238 -9.98 2.88 -11.19
N HIS A 239 -9.22 2.15 -12.02
CA HIS A 239 -7.77 1.91 -11.87
C HIS A 239 -6.87 2.84 -12.68
N SER A 240 -7.40 3.56 -13.70
CA SER A 240 -6.61 4.23 -14.75
C SER A 240 -5.69 5.34 -14.22
N TRP A 241 -6.01 5.93 -13.08
CA TRP A 241 -5.17 6.92 -12.41
C TRP A 241 -3.78 6.37 -12.04
N LEU A 242 -3.70 5.07 -11.72
CA LEU A 242 -2.52 4.43 -11.17
C LEU A 242 -1.39 4.29 -12.19
N PRO A 243 -1.59 3.75 -13.42
CA PRO A 243 -0.58 3.83 -14.49
C PRO A 243 -0.30 5.27 -14.95
N GLY A 244 -1.28 6.17 -14.86
CA GLY A 244 -1.14 7.59 -15.18
C GLY A 244 -0.20 8.33 -14.22
N ALA A 245 -0.14 7.92 -12.95
CA ALA A 245 0.76 8.48 -11.95
C ALA A 245 2.24 8.06 -12.11
N MET A 246 2.57 7.16 -13.05
CA MET A 246 3.95 6.70 -13.31
C MET A 246 4.87 7.77 -13.90
N VAL A 247 4.36 8.92 -14.26
CA VAL A 247 5.13 10.12 -14.65
C VAL A 247 5.96 10.70 -13.50
N ALA A 248 5.57 10.43 -12.26
CA ALA A 248 6.27 10.89 -11.06
C ALA A 248 7.70 10.33 -10.95
N PRO A 249 8.61 10.99 -10.22
CA PRO A 249 9.92 10.43 -9.86
C PRO A 249 9.80 9.05 -9.23
N THR A 250 10.79 8.17 -9.45
CA THR A 250 10.67 6.78 -8.98
C THR A 250 10.49 6.63 -7.47
N PRO A 251 11.10 7.43 -6.58
CA PRO A 251 10.81 7.35 -5.15
C PRO A 251 9.33 7.60 -4.82
N VAL A 252 8.68 8.54 -5.55
CA VAL A 252 7.23 8.77 -5.43
C VAL A 252 6.45 7.56 -5.92
N SER A 253 6.80 7.01 -7.10
CA SER A 253 6.16 5.80 -7.61
C SER A 253 6.30 4.64 -6.64
N ALA A 254 7.46 4.46 -6.02
CA ALA A 254 7.71 3.43 -5.01
C ALA A 254 6.82 3.63 -3.78
N LEU A 255 6.75 4.86 -3.22
CA LEU A 255 5.90 5.17 -2.08
C LEU A 255 4.41 4.99 -2.40
N LEU A 256 3.94 5.57 -3.51
CA LEU A 256 2.53 5.54 -3.90
C LEU A 256 2.03 4.10 -4.12
N HIS A 257 2.87 3.25 -4.75
CA HIS A 257 2.46 1.90 -5.17
C HIS A 257 2.84 0.79 -4.19
N ALA A 258 3.84 1.01 -3.31
CA ALA A 258 4.23 -0.02 -2.37
C ALA A 258 3.71 0.22 -0.95
N VAL A 259 3.63 1.49 -0.50
CA VAL A 259 3.53 1.80 0.93
C VAL A 259 2.29 2.61 1.28
N ALA A 260 2.05 3.78 0.64
CA ALA A 260 1.09 4.75 1.12
C ALA A 260 -0.26 4.65 0.38
N VAL A 261 -0.40 5.26 -0.80
CA VAL A 261 -1.70 5.55 -1.41
C VAL A 261 -2.53 4.32 -1.70
N VAL A 262 -1.96 3.35 -2.44
CA VAL A 262 -2.72 2.15 -2.82
C VAL A 262 -2.98 1.23 -1.63
N LYS A 263 -2.06 1.21 -0.65
CA LYS A 263 -2.26 0.40 0.57
C LYS A 263 -3.33 1.00 1.47
N VAL A 264 -3.36 2.33 1.60
CA VAL A 264 -4.48 3.03 2.23
C VAL A 264 -5.80 2.67 1.54
N GLY A 265 -5.85 2.65 0.19
CA GLY A 265 -7.05 2.28 -0.54
C GLY A 265 -7.57 0.89 -0.18
N VAL A 266 -6.71 -0.14 -0.31
CA VAL A 266 -7.13 -1.52 -0.02
C VAL A 266 -7.32 -1.78 1.47
N PHE A 267 -6.60 -1.06 2.35
CA PHE A 267 -6.80 -1.14 3.79
C PHE A 267 -8.17 -0.56 4.19
N CYS A 268 -8.59 0.56 3.60
CA CYS A 268 -9.93 1.11 3.82
C CYS A 268 -11.03 0.16 3.32
N VAL A 269 -10.85 -0.47 2.15
CA VAL A 269 -11.78 -1.49 1.67
C VAL A 269 -11.82 -2.67 2.65
N TYR A 270 -10.66 -3.15 3.11
CA TYR A 270 -10.59 -4.20 4.12
C TYR A 270 -11.37 -3.80 5.39
N ARG A 271 -11.16 -2.59 5.93
CA ARG A 271 -11.87 -2.08 7.11
C ARG A 271 -13.39 -2.09 6.92
N VAL A 272 -13.86 -1.67 5.74
CA VAL A 272 -15.31 -1.70 5.46
C VAL A 272 -15.83 -3.13 5.46
N TYR A 273 -15.14 -4.07 4.83
CA TYR A 273 -15.59 -5.44 4.74
C TYR A 273 -15.52 -6.16 6.10
N ALA A 274 -14.42 -5.99 6.83
CA ALA A 274 -14.20 -6.68 8.10
C ALA A 274 -14.94 -6.02 9.28
N ASP A 275 -14.86 -4.67 9.37
CA ASP A 275 -15.19 -3.97 10.60
C ASP A 275 -16.49 -3.14 10.49
N VAL A 276 -17.00 -2.89 9.27
CA VAL A 276 -18.29 -2.19 9.06
C VAL A 276 -19.39 -3.20 8.71
N PHE A 277 -19.18 -4.03 7.69
CA PHE A 277 -20.13 -5.10 7.35
C PHE A 277 -19.99 -6.29 8.30
N GLY A 278 -18.77 -6.73 8.56
CA GLY A 278 -18.50 -7.97 9.28
C GLY A 278 -18.71 -9.22 8.42
N ALA A 279 -18.04 -10.31 8.80
CA ALA A 279 -18.10 -11.56 8.06
C ALA A 279 -19.52 -12.14 7.99
N ASP A 280 -20.27 -12.05 9.09
CA ASP A 280 -21.63 -12.62 9.20
C ASP A 280 -22.63 -11.93 8.26
N VAL A 281 -22.59 -10.59 8.19
CA VAL A 281 -23.47 -9.83 7.28
C VAL A 281 -23.11 -10.11 5.83
N LEU A 282 -21.81 -10.09 5.49
CA LEU A 282 -21.37 -10.43 4.14
C LEU A 282 -21.77 -11.84 3.72
N ALA A 283 -21.63 -12.82 4.60
CA ALA A 283 -21.99 -14.20 4.29
C ALA A 283 -23.49 -14.43 4.07
N GLN A 284 -24.35 -13.58 4.65
CA GLN A 284 -25.82 -13.67 4.54
C GLN A 284 -26.40 -12.82 3.40
N MET A 285 -25.63 -11.84 2.87
CA MET A 285 -26.08 -11.00 1.77
C MET A 285 -26.19 -11.80 0.47
N SER A 286 -27.34 -11.75 -0.20
CA SER A 286 -27.45 -12.26 -1.56
C SER A 286 -26.68 -11.36 -2.52
N GLY A 287 -25.85 -11.96 -3.36
CA GLY A 287 -25.16 -11.24 -4.43
C GLY A 287 -23.89 -10.50 -4.03
N GLU A 288 -23.33 -10.69 -2.80
CA GLU A 288 -22.00 -10.17 -2.44
C GLU A 288 -20.88 -10.73 -3.33
N GLU A 289 -21.13 -11.86 -3.98
CA GLU A 289 -20.18 -12.52 -4.90
C GLU A 289 -19.65 -11.60 -6.02
N TRP A 290 -20.43 -10.53 -6.39
CA TRP A 290 -19.97 -9.60 -7.41
C TRP A 290 -18.63 -8.95 -7.03
N THR A 291 -18.34 -8.76 -5.74
CA THR A 291 -17.09 -8.18 -5.27
C THR A 291 -15.92 -9.12 -5.52
N MET A 292 -16.09 -10.42 -5.27
CA MET A 292 -15.10 -11.45 -5.61
C MET A 292 -14.87 -11.54 -7.11
N VAL A 293 -15.95 -11.41 -7.92
CA VAL A 293 -15.85 -11.40 -9.39
C VAL A 293 -15.09 -10.20 -9.89
N VAL A 294 -15.38 -8.99 -9.40
CA VAL A 294 -14.68 -7.75 -9.77
C VAL A 294 -13.21 -7.79 -9.36
N ALA A 295 -12.90 -8.26 -8.15
CA ALA A 295 -11.53 -8.43 -7.68
C ALA A 295 -10.78 -9.46 -8.54
N SER A 296 -11.38 -10.60 -8.83
CA SER A 296 -10.81 -11.66 -9.69
C SER A 296 -10.57 -11.16 -11.11
N ALA A 297 -11.53 -10.46 -11.70
CA ALA A 297 -11.37 -9.83 -13.02
C ALA A 297 -10.23 -8.80 -13.02
N THR A 298 -10.14 -7.95 -11.98
CA THR A 298 -9.05 -6.99 -11.81
C THR A 298 -7.70 -7.69 -11.76
N ILE A 299 -7.57 -8.79 -11.02
CA ILE A 299 -6.35 -9.59 -10.90
C ILE A 299 -5.91 -10.12 -12.27
N LEU A 300 -6.82 -10.76 -12.99
CA LEU A 300 -6.48 -11.41 -14.27
C LEU A 300 -6.22 -10.40 -15.37
N ILE A 301 -7.12 -9.42 -15.57
CA ILE A 301 -7.00 -8.42 -16.62
C ILE A 301 -5.73 -7.58 -16.44
N SER A 302 -5.45 -7.12 -15.21
CA SER A 302 -4.23 -6.33 -14.97
C SER A 302 -2.95 -7.14 -15.21
N SER A 303 -2.95 -8.44 -14.90
CA SER A 303 -1.82 -9.33 -15.17
C SER A 303 -1.61 -9.52 -16.68
N LEU A 304 -2.68 -9.66 -17.46
CA LEU A 304 -2.61 -9.74 -18.93
C LEU A 304 -2.11 -8.43 -19.54
N VAL A 305 -2.58 -7.28 -19.05
CA VAL A 305 -2.08 -5.97 -19.51
C VAL A 305 -0.61 -5.78 -19.13
N ALA A 306 -0.16 -6.24 -17.94
CA ALA A 306 1.23 -6.16 -17.53
C ALA A 306 2.18 -6.89 -18.51
N LEU A 307 1.74 -8.02 -19.10
CA LEU A 307 2.50 -8.76 -20.12
C LEU A 307 2.84 -7.90 -21.34
N SER A 308 1.92 -7.03 -21.76
CA SER A 308 2.09 -6.19 -22.97
C SER A 308 2.91 -4.92 -22.73
N GLN A 309 3.22 -4.55 -21.47
CA GLN A 309 3.92 -3.31 -21.17
C GLN A 309 5.45 -3.48 -21.33
N ASP A 310 6.07 -2.71 -22.23
CA ASP A 310 7.55 -2.66 -22.33
C ASP A 310 8.16 -1.66 -21.34
N ASN A 311 7.46 -0.56 -20.99
CA ASN A 311 7.92 0.35 -19.97
C ASN A 311 7.90 -0.32 -18.59
N LEU A 312 9.09 -0.41 -17.93
CA LEU A 312 9.25 -1.16 -16.67
C LEU A 312 8.34 -0.62 -15.56
N LYS A 313 8.26 0.70 -15.36
CA LYS A 313 7.39 1.29 -14.33
C LYS A 313 5.90 1.02 -14.59
N ARG A 314 5.44 1.11 -15.84
CA ARG A 314 4.05 0.79 -16.20
C ARG A 314 3.74 -0.68 -16.00
N ARG A 315 4.66 -1.59 -16.36
CA ARG A 315 4.54 -3.03 -16.08
C ARG A 315 4.36 -3.29 -14.59
N LEU A 316 5.20 -2.67 -13.75
CA LEU A 316 5.10 -2.77 -12.30
C LEU A 316 3.80 -2.17 -11.75
N ALA A 317 3.26 -1.10 -12.36
CA ALA A 317 1.99 -0.50 -11.98
C ALA A 317 0.81 -1.45 -12.22
N PHE A 318 0.70 -2.06 -13.42
CA PHE A 318 -0.34 -3.05 -13.70
C PHE A 318 -0.19 -4.30 -12.83
N SER A 319 1.05 -4.74 -12.61
CA SER A 319 1.33 -5.78 -11.61
C SER A 319 0.85 -5.38 -10.20
N THR A 320 0.94 -4.10 -9.81
CA THR A 320 0.42 -3.62 -8.52
C THR A 320 -1.10 -3.69 -8.48
N ILE A 321 -1.81 -3.26 -9.54
CA ILE A 321 -3.28 -3.35 -9.63
C ILE A 321 -3.75 -4.78 -9.35
N GLY A 322 -3.12 -5.79 -9.96
CA GLY A 322 -3.44 -7.18 -9.70
C GLY A 322 -3.24 -7.58 -8.24
N GLN A 323 -2.11 -7.17 -7.64
CA GLN A 323 -1.83 -7.50 -6.23
C GLN A 323 -2.73 -6.74 -5.23
N LEU A 324 -3.24 -5.56 -5.59
CA LEU A 324 -4.28 -4.88 -4.81
C LEU A 324 -5.59 -5.66 -4.85
N GLY A 325 -5.92 -6.23 -6.02
CA GLY A 325 -7.06 -7.13 -6.17
C GLY A 325 -7.00 -8.34 -5.22
N TYR A 326 -5.80 -8.86 -4.89
CA TYR A 326 -5.65 -9.93 -3.90
C TYR A 326 -6.12 -9.51 -2.50
N VAL A 327 -5.82 -8.27 -2.08
CA VAL A 327 -6.26 -7.75 -0.78
C VAL A 327 -7.77 -7.61 -0.73
N VAL A 328 -8.36 -7.02 -1.78
CA VAL A 328 -9.83 -6.86 -1.86
C VAL A 328 -10.52 -8.21 -1.95
N LEU A 329 -9.98 -9.15 -2.73
CA LEU A 329 -10.50 -10.51 -2.83
C LEU A 329 -10.48 -11.23 -1.48
N GLY A 330 -9.38 -11.13 -0.72
CA GLY A 330 -9.26 -11.71 0.61
C GLY A 330 -10.24 -11.11 1.61
N ALA A 331 -10.47 -9.80 1.55
CA ALA A 331 -11.50 -9.14 2.36
C ALA A 331 -12.91 -9.62 2.00
N ALA A 332 -13.20 -9.78 0.68
CA ALA A 332 -14.50 -10.22 0.16
C ALA A 332 -14.81 -11.71 0.43
N ILE A 333 -13.79 -12.55 0.63
CA ILE A 333 -13.95 -13.94 1.03
C ILE A 333 -14.67 -14.06 2.40
N ALA A 334 -14.54 -13.05 3.26
CA ALA A 334 -15.22 -12.97 4.56
C ALA A 334 -15.01 -14.20 5.47
N THR A 335 -13.80 -14.75 5.46
CA THR A 335 -13.33 -15.78 6.40
C THR A 335 -12.11 -15.27 7.15
N ASP A 336 -11.85 -15.74 8.36
CA ASP A 336 -10.70 -15.29 9.17
C ASP A 336 -9.38 -15.44 8.41
N ARG A 337 -9.17 -16.59 7.75
CA ARG A 337 -7.98 -16.83 6.94
C ARG A 337 -7.89 -15.94 5.71
N GLY A 338 -9.03 -15.69 5.04
CA GLY A 338 -9.11 -14.80 3.88
C GLY A 338 -8.79 -13.37 4.25
N GLN A 339 -9.42 -12.85 5.29
CA GLN A 339 -9.22 -11.48 5.80
C GLN A 339 -7.81 -11.30 6.38
N GLY A 340 -7.33 -12.24 7.19
CA GLY A 340 -5.95 -12.22 7.70
C GLY A 340 -4.92 -12.31 6.57
N GLY A 341 -5.17 -13.17 5.56
CA GLY A 341 -4.36 -13.26 4.34
C GLY A 341 -4.32 -11.94 3.56
N ALA A 342 -5.43 -11.20 3.50
CA ALA A 342 -5.51 -9.88 2.87
C ALA A 342 -4.59 -8.87 3.57
N VAL A 343 -4.66 -8.78 4.89
CA VAL A 343 -3.82 -7.87 5.69
C VAL A 343 -2.33 -8.25 5.58
N LEU A 344 -2.02 -9.55 5.70
CA LEU A 344 -0.65 -10.04 5.48
C LEU A 344 -0.13 -9.67 4.09
N HIS A 345 -1.00 -9.73 3.06
CA HIS A 345 -0.60 -9.38 1.70
C HIS A 345 -0.25 -7.90 1.55
N ILE A 346 -0.80 -7.01 2.38
CA ILE A 346 -0.36 -5.61 2.43
C ILE A 346 1.13 -5.52 2.75
N ALA A 347 1.61 -6.22 3.78
CA ALA A 347 3.00 -6.20 4.22
C ALA A 347 3.94 -6.91 3.23
N MET A 348 3.59 -8.14 2.84
CA MET A 348 4.43 -8.98 1.98
C MET A 348 4.63 -8.35 0.60
N HIS A 349 3.54 -7.84 0.03
CA HIS A 349 3.58 -7.16 -1.26
C HIS A 349 4.32 -5.82 -1.19
N ALA A 350 4.25 -5.09 -0.07
CA ALA A 350 4.96 -3.81 0.08
C ALA A 350 6.47 -3.99 -0.08
N CYS A 351 7.08 -4.96 0.62
CA CYS A 351 8.52 -5.24 0.51
C CYS A 351 8.93 -5.68 -0.89
N GLY A 352 8.19 -6.61 -1.51
CA GLY A 352 8.49 -7.06 -2.87
C GLY A 352 8.40 -5.93 -3.90
N LYS A 353 7.34 -5.12 -3.82
CA LYS A 353 7.11 -4.03 -4.79
C LYS A 353 8.07 -2.86 -4.63
N ILE A 354 8.34 -2.43 -3.40
CA ILE A 354 9.28 -1.34 -3.19
C ILE A 354 10.67 -1.71 -3.72
N THR A 355 11.10 -2.96 -3.53
CA THR A 355 12.34 -3.50 -4.10
C THR A 355 12.34 -3.39 -5.62
N LEU A 356 11.27 -3.83 -6.30
CA LEU A 356 11.17 -3.75 -7.76
C LEU A 356 11.19 -2.31 -8.28
N PHE A 357 10.48 -1.38 -7.62
CA PHE A 357 10.53 0.03 -8.00
C PHE A 357 11.87 0.67 -7.72
N PHE A 358 12.53 0.36 -6.60
CA PHE A 358 13.88 0.83 -6.32
C PHE A 358 14.87 0.34 -7.38
N CYS A 359 14.77 -0.91 -7.80
CA CYS A 359 15.58 -1.43 -8.90
C CYS A 359 15.33 -0.68 -10.21
N ALA A 360 14.05 -0.45 -10.56
CA ALA A 360 13.69 0.30 -11.78
C ALA A 360 14.28 1.72 -11.78
N GLY A 361 14.24 2.42 -10.64
CA GLY A 361 14.83 3.75 -10.52
C GLY A 361 16.35 3.74 -10.43
N ALA A 362 16.98 2.75 -9.78
CA ALA A 362 18.44 2.59 -9.78
C ALA A 362 18.98 2.35 -11.20
N ILE A 363 18.29 1.52 -12.00
CA ILE A 363 18.60 1.32 -13.41
C ILE A 363 18.52 2.66 -14.16
N PHE A 364 17.46 3.43 -13.93
CA PHE A 364 17.28 4.72 -14.60
C PHE A 364 18.37 5.73 -14.21
N VAL A 365 18.74 5.83 -12.93
CA VAL A 365 19.82 6.72 -12.46
C VAL A 365 21.17 6.35 -13.06
N ALA A 366 21.48 5.05 -13.14
CA ALA A 366 22.79 4.58 -13.63
C ALA A 366 22.91 4.59 -15.16
N THR A 367 21.81 4.37 -15.89
CA THR A 367 21.86 4.06 -17.34
C THR A 367 20.90 4.88 -18.21
N GLY A 368 19.92 5.57 -17.62
CA GLY A 368 18.83 6.25 -18.33
C GLY A 368 17.79 5.31 -18.96
N LYS A 369 17.94 3.99 -18.85
CA LYS A 369 17.04 2.98 -19.46
C LYS A 369 15.70 2.90 -18.74
N LYS A 370 14.61 2.79 -19.51
CA LYS A 370 13.23 2.74 -19.01
C LYS A 370 12.45 1.51 -19.48
N TYR A 371 12.89 0.89 -20.58
CA TYR A 371 12.16 -0.18 -21.26
C TYR A 371 12.79 -1.54 -20.98
N VAL A 372 11.97 -2.57 -20.83
CA VAL A 372 12.43 -3.94 -20.58
C VAL A 372 13.29 -4.46 -21.74
N SER A 373 12.95 -4.10 -22.96
CA SER A 373 13.72 -4.43 -24.17
C SER A 373 15.17 -3.91 -24.13
N GLU A 374 15.46 -2.84 -23.36
CA GLU A 374 16.79 -2.24 -23.24
C GLU A 374 17.67 -2.91 -22.16
N LEU A 375 17.12 -3.82 -21.34
CA LEU A 375 17.81 -4.36 -20.15
C LEU A 375 18.73 -5.54 -20.45
N ARG A 376 18.92 -5.92 -21.72
CA ARG A 376 19.79 -7.05 -22.11
C ARG A 376 21.21 -6.86 -21.61
N GLY A 377 21.76 -7.88 -20.93
CA GLY A 377 23.11 -7.87 -20.40
C GLY A 377 23.35 -7.00 -19.17
N LEU A 378 22.32 -6.26 -18.69
CA LEU A 378 22.45 -5.34 -17.58
C LEU A 378 22.76 -6.05 -16.24
N GLY A 379 22.34 -7.30 -16.08
CA GLY A 379 22.61 -8.09 -14.86
C GLY A 379 24.09 -8.31 -14.57
N ARG A 380 24.96 -8.27 -15.60
CA ARG A 380 26.42 -8.36 -15.42
C ARG A 380 27.03 -7.02 -15.00
N LYS A 381 26.41 -5.90 -15.38
CA LYS A 381 26.85 -4.54 -15.01
C LYS A 381 26.31 -4.07 -13.67
N MET A 382 25.09 -4.49 -13.35
CA MET A 382 24.36 -4.14 -12.13
C MET A 382 23.89 -5.40 -11.38
N PRO A 383 24.80 -6.25 -10.89
CA PRO A 383 24.46 -7.55 -10.32
C PRO A 383 23.65 -7.43 -9.03
N LEU A 384 23.94 -6.45 -8.15
CA LEU A 384 23.18 -6.24 -6.92
C LEU A 384 21.76 -5.77 -7.23
N THR A 385 21.62 -4.79 -8.14
CA THR A 385 20.32 -4.28 -8.54
C THR A 385 19.46 -5.35 -9.19
N MET A 386 20.02 -6.14 -10.14
CA MET A 386 19.24 -7.17 -10.83
C MET A 386 19.02 -8.41 -9.97
N GLY A 387 19.93 -8.73 -9.04
CA GLY A 387 19.74 -9.76 -8.02
C GLY A 387 18.58 -9.41 -7.07
N ALA A 388 18.53 -8.18 -6.57
CA ALA A 388 17.43 -7.69 -5.75
C ALA A 388 16.11 -7.67 -6.54
N PHE A 389 16.14 -7.30 -7.84
CA PHE A 389 14.97 -7.39 -8.72
C PHE A 389 14.44 -8.82 -8.81
N MET A 390 15.32 -9.80 -8.96
CA MET A 390 14.95 -11.23 -8.98
C MET A 390 14.25 -11.62 -7.67
N ILE A 391 14.83 -11.27 -6.52
CA ILE A 391 14.24 -11.59 -5.20
C ILE A 391 12.86 -10.93 -5.05
N GLY A 392 12.73 -9.64 -5.37
CA GLY A 392 11.45 -8.95 -5.34
C GLY A 392 10.41 -9.55 -6.28
N ALA A 393 10.83 -9.98 -7.48
CA ALA A 393 9.97 -10.67 -8.45
C ALA A 393 9.47 -12.01 -7.90
N LEU A 394 10.36 -12.84 -7.38
CA LEU A 394 10.03 -14.14 -6.78
C LEU A 394 9.09 -13.98 -5.57
N SER A 395 9.29 -12.92 -4.75
CA SER A 395 8.40 -12.61 -3.63
C SER A 395 6.98 -12.26 -4.12
N VAL A 396 6.84 -11.41 -5.15
CA VAL A 396 5.53 -11.05 -5.72
C VAL A 396 4.86 -12.25 -6.41
N ILE A 397 5.64 -13.13 -7.05
CA ILE A 397 5.15 -14.40 -7.62
C ILE A 397 4.60 -15.30 -6.50
N GLY A 398 5.23 -15.29 -5.32
CA GLY A 398 4.83 -16.09 -4.17
C GLY A 398 5.58 -17.42 -4.11
N ILE A 399 6.92 -17.40 -4.26
CA ILE A 399 7.78 -18.59 -4.20
C ILE A 399 8.46 -18.62 -2.83
N PRO A 400 8.39 -19.76 -2.09
CA PRO A 400 9.15 -19.94 -0.85
C PRO A 400 10.67 -19.86 -1.10
N PRO A 401 11.48 -19.37 -0.17
CA PRO A 401 11.17 -18.86 1.17
C PRO A 401 11.00 -17.34 1.21
N LEU A 402 10.05 -16.80 0.49
CA LEU A 402 9.78 -15.36 0.43
C LEU A 402 8.36 -15.04 0.93
N GLY A 403 8.20 -13.90 1.61
CA GLY A 403 6.98 -13.53 2.33
C GLY A 403 5.71 -13.60 1.50
N GLY A 404 5.76 -13.24 0.21
CA GLY A 404 4.58 -13.28 -0.68
C GLY A 404 3.90 -14.65 -0.78
N PHE A 405 4.61 -15.75 -0.50
CA PHE A 405 4.03 -17.09 -0.41
C PHE A 405 3.04 -17.20 0.74
N ILE A 406 3.40 -16.71 1.94
CA ILE A 406 2.58 -16.85 3.15
C ILE A 406 1.20 -16.22 2.95
N SER A 407 1.15 -14.96 2.50
CA SER A 407 -0.12 -14.27 2.31
C SER A 407 -1.01 -14.94 1.26
N LYS A 408 -0.43 -15.42 0.14
CA LYS A 408 -1.19 -16.14 -0.89
C LYS A 408 -1.68 -17.50 -0.41
N TRP A 409 -0.90 -18.16 0.44
CA TRP A 409 -1.30 -19.42 1.06
C TRP A 409 -2.55 -19.23 1.93
N TYR A 410 -2.55 -18.22 2.81
CA TYR A 410 -3.73 -17.91 3.66
C TYR A 410 -4.95 -17.45 2.84
N LEU A 411 -4.75 -16.70 1.74
CA LEU A 411 -5.84 -16.36 0.83
C LEU A 411 -6.44 -17.61 0.18
N ALA A 412 -5.61 -18.56 -0.23
CA ALA A 412 -6.11 -19.83 -0.80
C ALA A 412 -6.84 -20.67 0.23
N LEU A 413 -6.31 -20.76 1.47
CA LEU A 413 -7.00 -21.45 2.56
C LEU A 413 -8.34 -20.79 2.88
N GLY A 414 -8.39 -19.45 2.97
CA GLY A 414 -9.65 -18.73 3.21
C GLY A 414 -10.68 -18.94 2.10
N ALA A 415 -10.26 -19.06 0.84
CA ALA A 415 -11.13 -19.39 -0.26
C ALA A 415 -11.66 -20.84 -0.17
N LEU A 416 -10.85 -21.77 0.32
CA LEU A 416 -11.27 -23.15 0.56
C LEU A 416 -12.23 -23.25 1.75
N ASP A 417 -12.04 -22.46 2.82
CA ASP A 417 -12.95 -22.40 3.97
C ASP A 417 -14.37 -21.98 3.56
N ARG A 418 -14.50 -21.27 2.43
CA ARG A 418 -15.80 -20.84 1.85
C ARG A 418 -16.26 -21.68 0.65
N ASP A 419 -15.60 -22.79 0.36
CA ASP A 419 -15.84 -23.61 -0.84
C ASP A 419 -15.71 -22.84 -2.18
N ALA A 420 -15.01 -21.70 -2.19
CA ALA A 420 -14.81 -20.84 -3.37
C ALA A 420 -13.65 -21.34 -4.24
N ILE A 421 -13.75 -22.52 -4.82
CA ILE A 421 -12.71 -23.15 -5.65
C ILE A 421 -12.34 -22.27 -6.85
N SER A 422 -13.31 -21.54 -7.43
CA SER A 422 -13.05 -20.60 -8.53
C SER A 422 -12.03 -19.51 -8.16
N VAL A 423 -12.06 -19.03 -6.92
CA VAL A 423 -11.09 -18.07 -6.39
C VAL A 423 -9.69 -18.67 -6.32
N VAL A 424 -9.57 -19.92 -5.83
CA VAL A 424 -8.27 -20.65 -5.81
C VAL A 424 -7.69 -20.76 -7.23
N VAL A 425 -8.52 -21.09 -8.22
CA VAL A 425 -8.10 -21.16 -9.63
C VAL A 425 -7.60 -19.78 -10.13
N VAL A 426 -8.29 -18.69 -9.79
CA VAL A 426 -7.85 -17.32 -10.12
C VAL A 426 -6.49 -17.00 -9.51
N LEU A 427 -6.27 -17.34 -8.22
CA LEU A 427 -5.00 -17.12 -7.53
C LEU A 427 -3.84 -17.89 -8.19
N LEU A 428 -4.06 -19.14 -8.61
CA LEU A 428 -3.08 -19.96 -9.31
C LEU A 428 -2.74 -19.40 -10.70
N ILE A 429 -3.76 -19.07 -11.51
CA ILE A 429 -3.57 -18.49 -12.84
C ILE A 429 -2.82 -17.16 -12.74
N SER A 430 -3.20 -16.31 -11.80
CA SER A 430 -2.52 -15.02 -11.60
C SER A 430 -1.06 -15.20 -11.15
N SER A 431 -0.77 -16.16 -10.26
CA SER A 431 0.61 -16.46 -9.87
C SER A 431 1.44 -16.91 -11.07
N LEU A 432 0.88 -17.72 -11.95
CA LEU A 432 1.52 -18.13 -13.21
C LEU A 432 1.75 -16.92 -14.14
N LEU A 433 0.76 -16.02 -14.30
CA LEU A 433 0.91 -14.80 -15.09
C LEU A 433 2.00 -13.89 -14.52
N ASN A 434 2.13 -13.82 -13.18
CA ASN A 434 3.22 -13.06 -12.53
C ASN A 434 4.61 -13.59 -12.95
N VAL A 435 4.78 -14.90 -13.10
CA VAL A 435 6.02 -15.51 -13.63
C VAL A 435 6.31 -14.97 -15.02
N PHE A 436 5.31 -14.97 -15.93
CA PHE A 436 5.50 -14.59 -17.32
C PHE A 436 5.85 -13.12 -17.54
N TYR A 437 5.45 -12.18 -16.67
CA TYR A 437 5.80 -10.78 -16.88
C TYR A 437 6.92 -10.25 -15.96
N LEU A 438 7.25 -10.90 -14.84
CA LEU A 438 8.34 -10.46 -13.95
C LEU A 438 9.65 -11.20 -14.22
N LEU A 439 9.61 -12.53 -14.32
CA LEU A 439 10.82 -13.34 -14.43
C LEU A 439 11.60 -13.06 -15.72
N PRO A 440 10.97 -12.85 -16.91
CA PRO A 440 11.71 -12.54 -18.12
C PRO A 440 12.54 -11.25 -18.06
N VAL A 441 12.18 -10.29 -17.20
CA VAL A 441 12.97 -9.06 -17.00
C VAL A 441 14.35 -9.41 -16.44
N ALA A 442 14.40 -10.20 -15.36
CA ALA A 442 15.66 -10.62 -14.74
C ALA A 442 16.42 -11.61 -15.64
N VAL A 443 15.74 -12.58 -16.23
CA VAL A 443 16.37 -13.56 -17.15
C VAL A 443 17.00 -12.85 -18.35
N THR A 444 16.31 -11.88 -18.96
CA THR A 444 16.84 -11.11 -20.08
C THR A 444 18.08 -10.29 -19.66
N ALA A 445 18.06 -9.73 -18.46
CA ALA A 445 19.18 -8.94 -17.96
C ALA A 445 20.44 -9.81 -17.70
N PHE A 446 20.30 -11.01 -17.18
CA PHE A 446 21.45 -11.86 -16.85
C PHE A 446 21.95 -12.72 -18.02
N PHE A 447 21.04 -13.29 -18.81
CA PHE A 447 21.37 -14.35 -19.76
C PHE A 447 21.39 -13.93 -21.23
N ARG A 448 20.81 -12.77 -21.60
CA ARG A 448 20.90 -12.24 -22.96
C ARG A 448 22.05 -11.25 -23.10
N ASN A 449 22.88 -11.43 -24.12
CA ASN A 449 23.97 -10.49 -24.40
C ASN A 449 23.43 -9.18 -25.02
N SER A 450 24.05 -8.07 -24.64
CA SER A 450 23.88 -6.80 -25.35
C SER A 450 24.69 -6.84 -26.64
N GLU A 451 24.07 -6.65 -27.77
CA GLU A 451 24.74 -6.61 -29.07
C GLU A 451 25.61 -5.37 -29.26
N THR A 452 25.34 -4.32 -28.49
CA THR A 452 25.95 -2.98 -28.66
C THR A 452 27.01 -2.63 -27.63
N GLU A 453 27.10 -3.34 -26.50
CA GLU A 453 28.01 -2.95 -25.42
C GLU A 453 29.04 -4.03 -25.13
N LYS A 454 30.28 -3.80 -25.52
CA LYS A 454 31.46 -4.65 -25.23
C LYS A 454 32.01 -4.45 -23.80
N ASP A 455 31.67 -3.36 -23.13
CA ASP A 455 32.13 -3.05 -21.78
C ASP A 455 31.30 -3.80 -20.74
N THR A 456 31.95 -4.70 -20.00
CA THR A 456 31.37 -5.54 -18.93
C THR A 456 31.73 -5.03 -17.52
N SER A 457 32.30 -3.83 -17.38
CA SER A 457 32.65 -3.28 -16.07
C SER A 457 31.39 -3.12 -15.20
N ILE A 458 31.50 -3.46 -13.91
CA ILE A 458 30.42 -3.29 -12.94
C ILE A 458 30.19 -1.80 -12.71
N LYS A 459 28.96 -1.33 -12.93
CA LYS A 459 28.54 0.06 -12.77
C LYS A 459 27.17 0.13 -12.12
N GLU A 460 27.14 -0.03 -10.81
CA GLU A 460 25.89 0.12 -10.01
C GLU A 460 25.48 1.61 -9.89
N ALA A 461 24.23 1.83 -9.48
CA ALA A 461 23.75 3.15 -9.06
C ALA A 461 24.48 3.63 -7.79
N PRO A 462 24.35 4.92 -7.40
CA PRO A 462 24.89 5.39 -6.12
C PRO A 462 24.50 4.51 -4.95
N TRP A 463 25.41 4.32 -3.98
CA TRP A 463 25.18 3.41 -2.84
C TRP A 463 23.89 3.71 -2.05
N GLN A 464 23.47 4.99 -2.02
CA GLN A 464 22.21 5.41 -1.41
C GLN A 464 20.97 4.84 -2.13
N CYS A 465 21.11 4.45 -3.41
CA CYS A 465 20.06 3.71 -4.13
C CYS A 465 20.20 2.20 -3.93
N VAL A 466 21.45 1.67 -3.92
CA VAL A 466 21.72 0.24 -3.86
C VAL A 466 21.44 -0.35 -2.48
N LEU A 467 21.84 0.33 -1.39
CA LEU A 467 21.63 -0.19 -0.04
C LEU A 467 20.15 -0.41 0.30
N PRO A 468 19.22 0.56 0.06
CA PRO A 468 17.81 0.34 0.33
C PRO A 468 17.19 -0.82 -0.47
N LEU A 469 17.54 -0.97 -1.75
CA LEU A 469 16.98 -2.07 -2.56
C LEU A 469 17.47 -3.45 -2.08
N VAL A 470 18.71 -3.56 -1.58
CA VAL A 470 19.23 -4.78 -0.98
C VAL A 470 18.53 -5.07 0.35
N LEU A 471 18.38 -4.05 1.21
CA LEU A 471 17.68 -4.19 2.51
C LEU A 471 16.22 -4.61 2.33
N THR A 472 15.50 -4.03 1.37
CA THR A 472 14.10 -4.41 1.10
C THR A 472 13.99 -5.79 0.45
N ALA A 473 14.97 -6.21 -0.36
CA ALA A 473 15.04 -7.57 -0.86
C ALA A 473 15.27 -8.59 0.28
N LEU A 474 16.18 -8.29 1.23
CA LEU A 474 16.35 -9.09 2.44
C LEU A 474 15.08 -9.07 3.31
N GLY A 475 14.34 -7.98 3.33
CA GLY A 475 13.04 -7.88 3.98
C GLY A 475 12.02 -8.90 3.45
N CYS A 476 12.09 -9.29 2.18
CA CYS A 476 11.23 -10.34 1.62
C CYS A 476 11.50 -11.72 2.27
N PHE A 477 12.75 -12.03 2.61
CA PHE A 477 13.11 -13.25 3.38
C PHE A 477 12.72 -13.10 4.84
N PHE A 478 13.04 -11.95 5.45
CA PHE A 478 12.68 -11.66 6.84
C PHE A 478 11.20 -11.89 7.09
N LEU A 479 10.32 -11.35 6.28
CA LEU A 479 8.87 -11.51 6.41
C LEU A 479 8.40 -12.98 6.31
N PHE A 480 9.11 -13.83 5.60
CA PHE A 480 8.82 -15.26 5.56
C PHE A 480 9.15 -15.97 6.88
N PHE A 481 10.36 -15.74 7.39
CA PHE A 481 10.83 -16.43 8.61
C PHE A 481 10.22 -15.89 9.91
N TRP A 482 9.72 -14.63 9.91
CA TRP A 482 9.02 -14.00 11.03
C TRP A 482 7.50 -13.91 10.81
N SER A 483 6.95 -14.77 9.95
CA SER A 483 5.51 -14.78 9.65
C SER A 483 4.65 -15.04 10.88
N ASP A 484 5.12 -15.82 11.86
CA ASP A 484 4.36 -16.18 13.06
C ASP A 484 3.93 -14.94 13.87
N VAL A 485 4.83 -13.96 14.04
CA VAL A 485 4.50 -12.69 14.70
C VAL A 485 3.46 -11.90 13.90
N LEU A 486 3.57 -11.91 12.57
CA LEU A 486 2.64 -11.22 11.70
C LEU A 486 1.26 -11.90 11.71
N LEU A 487 1.22 -13.23 11.76
CA LEU A 487 -0.01 -14.02 11.90
C LEU A 487 -0.72 -13.69 13.20
N GLN A 488 0.01 -13.64 14.33
CA GLN A 488 -0.55 -13.26 15.62
C GLN A 488 -1.15 -11.84 15.60
N LEU A 489 -0.50 -10.87 14.93
CA LEU A 489 -1.01 -9.50 14.79
C LEU A 489 -2.35 -9.45 14.02
N VAL A 490 -2.57 -10.35 13.09
CA VAL A 490 -3.84 -10.41 12.33
C VAL A 490 -4.84 -11.43 12.89
N GLY A 491 -4.60 -11.93 14.11
CA GLY A 491 -5.51 -12.85 14.79
C GLY A 491 -5.49 -14.29 14.26
N LEU A 492 -4.51 -14.65 13.43
CA LEU A 492 -4.34 -16.01 12.93
C LEU A 492 -3.36 -16.80 13.79
N GLN A 493 -3.62 -18.09 13.95
CA GLN A 493 -2.65 -19.00 14.55
C GLN A 493 -1.65 -19.46 13.47
N PRO A 494 -0.35 -19.64 13.83
CA PRO A 494 0.68 -20.15 12.94
C PRO A 494 0.40 -21.55 12.40
#